data_28f103f746d1c7314c5461694e56cfee
#
_entry.id   28f103f746d1c7314c5461694e56cfee
#
_cell.length_a   1.000
_cell.length_b   1.000
_cell.length_c   1.000
_cell.angle_alpha   90.00
_cell.angle_beta   90.00
_cell.angle_gamma   90.00
#
_symmetry.space_group_name_H-M   'P 1'
#
loop_
_entity.id
_entity.type
_entity.pdbx_description
1 polymer ?
#
loop_
_entity_poly.entity_id
_entity_poly.type
_entity_poly.pdbx_seq_one_letter_code
_entity_poly.pdbx_strand_id
1 'polypeptide(L)'
;MRQINLKAMAKINLGLDVVRRREDGYHDLRMVMQTVRLFDRVRLSATRSHGVRLKTNLGFLPTDQSNHASRAAQMLIDEFGIKEGVFIELQKHIPVAAGLAGGSSDAAAVLVGMNQLFKLGLDQEALRLRGVKIGADVPYCIMRGTALAEGIGDVLTELPAIPDCSIVIAKPDVRVSTKYVYTHLKLDENTLHPDIDAQIEAVRAGDLKGMCACCGNVLESVTETAYPKITALKKKMLESGALASMMSGSGPSVFGIFEDRSKAQAVYEQLRGRADGMQVFLTSPFFPRSR
;
A
#
# COMPACT_ATOMS: atom_id res chain seq x y z
N MET A 1 22.63 21.68 -8.49
CA MET A 1 21.92 20.51 -9.03
C MET A 1 20.50 20.54 -8.48
N ARG A 2 19.47 20.51 -9.36
CA ARG A 2 18.07 20.49 -8.91
C ARG A 2 17.79 19.12 -8.28
N GLN A 3 17.22 19.11 -7.07
CA GLN A 3 16.83 17.87 -6.40
C GLN A 3 15.55 18.02 -5.60
N ILE A 4 14.86 16.92 -5.36
CA ILE A 4 13.65 16.86 -4.55
C ILE A 4 13.66 15.60 -3.69
N ASN A 5 13.15 15.71 -2.46
CA ASN A 5 13.00 14.59 -1.54
C ASN A 5 11.50 14.35 -1.28
N LEU A 6 11.09 13.08 -1.40
CA LEU A 6 9.70 12.68 -1.22
C LEU A 6 9.62 11.50 -0.26
N LYS A 7 8.42 11.32 0.32
CA LYS A 7 8.06 10.14 1.10
C LYS A 7 7.08 9.32 0.28
N ALA A 8 7.45 8.08 -0.04
CA ALA A 8 6.60 7.07 -0.65
C ALA A 8 5.89 6.30 0.45
N MET A 9 4.60 6.63 0.71
CA MET A 9 3.87 6.13 1.88
C MET A 9 3.27 4.74 1.61
N ALA A 10 3.33 3.85 2.58
CA ALA A 10 2.66 2.56 2.54
C ALA A 10 1.13 2.70 2.63
N LYS A 11 0.41 1.66 2.24
CA LYS A 11 -1.04 1.52 2.44
C LYS A 11 -1.37 0.20 3.13
N ILE A 12 -2.53 0.17 3.74
CA ILE A 12 -3.24 -1.05 4.16
C ILE A 12 -4.62 -1.06 3.51
N ASN A 13 -5.25 -2.25 3.44
CA ASN A 13 -6.64 -2.39 3.06
C ASN A 13 -7.45 -2.59 4.34
N LEU A 14 -8.35 -1.65 4.69
CA LEU A 14 -9.27 -1.76 5.82
C LEU A 14 -10.42 -2.73 5.52
N GLY A 15 -10.80 -2.82 4.25
CA GLY A 15 -11.70 -3.82 3.69
C GLY A 15 -11.19 -4.20 2.31
N LEU A 16 -11.27 -5.49 1.96
CA LEU A 16 -10.96 -5.99 0.63
C LEU A 16 -11.94 -7.07 0.24
N ASP A 17 -12.78 -6.75 -0.71
CA ASP A 17 -13.68 -7.68 -1.34
C ASP A 17 -13.26 -7.96 -2.78
N VAL A 18 -13.45 -9.21 -3.22
CA VAL A 18 -13.32 -9.66 -4.59
C VAL A 18 -14.72 -10.00 -5.09
N VAL A 19 -15.30 -9.09 -5.87
CA VAL A 19 -16.70 -9.16 -6.30
C VAL A 19 -16.91 -10.26 -7.33
N ARG A 20 -16.02 -10.35 -8.32
CA ARG A 20 -16.06 -11.36 -9.37
C ARG A 20 -14.75 -11.45 -10.14
N ARG A 21 -14.58 -12.56 -10.84
CA ARG A 21 -13.52 -12.71 -11.85
C ARG A 21 -14.01 -12.15 -13.18
N ARG A 22 -13.13 -11.40 -13.86
CA ARG A 22 -13.38 -10.79 -15.17
C ARG A 22 -12.92 -11.72 -16.30
N GLU A 23 -13.41 -11.49 -17.51
CA GLU A 23 -13.01 -12.24 -18.71
C GLU A 23 -11.56 -12.01 -19.10
N ASP A 24 -10.99 -10.83 -18.78
CA ASP A 24 -9.59 -10.46 -19.01
C ASP A 24 -8.61 -11.13 -18.03
N GLY A 25 -9.14 -11.93 -17.08
CA GLY A 25 -8.36 -12.66 -16.08
C GLY A 25 -8.07 -11.87 -14.81
N TYR A 26 -8.42 -10.57 -14.77
CA TYR A 26 -8.41 -9.77 -13.54
C TYR A 26 -9.66 -10.04 -12.69
N HIS A 27 -9.76 -9.35 -11.56
CA HIS A 27 -10.90 -9.41 -10.67
C HIS A 27 -11.46 -8.01 -10.44
N ASP A 28 -12.78 -7.90 -10.38
CA ASP A 28 -13.44 -6.70 -9.89
C ASP A 28 -13.34 -6.68 -8.36
N LEU A 29 -12.81 -5.60 -7.83
CA LEU A 29 -12.53 -5.41 -6.41
C LEU A 29 -13.38 -4.28 -5.84
N ARG A 30 -13.68 -4.36 -4.54
CA ARG A 30 -14.14 -3.23 -3.73
C ARG A 30 -13.30 -3.18 -2.45
N MET A 31 -12.62 -2.08 -2.23
CA MET A 31 -11.67 -1.96 -1.13
C MET A 31 -11.78 -0.61 -0.45
N VAL A 32 -11.71 -0.61 0.88
CA VAL A 32 -11.39 0.62 1.62
C VAL A 32 -9.89 0.62 1.91
N MET A 33 -9.19 1.60 1.34
CA MET A 33 -7.73 1.72 1.44
C MET A 33 -7.36 2.88 2.37
N GLN A 34 -6.31 2.68 3.17
CA GLN A 34 -5.77 3.70 4.08
C GLN A 34 -4.26 3.85 3.92
N THR A 35 -3.80 5.07 3.68
CA THR A 35 -2.37 5.40 3.72
C THR A 35 -1.90 5.46 5.17
N VAL A 36 -0.71 4.90 5.45
CA VAL A 36 -0.12 4.88 6.80
C VAL A 36 1.23 5.57 6.82
N ARG A 37 1.70 6.03 8.02
CA ARG A 37 2.95 6.77 8.21
C ARG A 37 4.21 5.87 8.23
N LEU A 38 4.17 4.77 7.50
CA LEU A 38 5.34 3.97 7.13
C LEU A 38 5.72 4.34 5.69
N PHE A 39 6.99 4.69 5.42
CA PHE A 39 7.35 5.21 4.11
C PHE A 39 8.79 4.89 3.71
N ASP A 40 9.00 4.80 2.41
CA ASP A 40 10.32 4.83 1.78
C ASP A 40 10.72 6.28 1.50
N ARG A 41 12.02 6.54 1.49
CA ARG A 41 12.54 7.85 1.08
C ARG A 41 12.99 7.79 -0.37
N VAL A 42 12.50 8.74 -1.15
CA VAL A 42 12.82 8.88 -2.58
C VAL A 42 13.50 10.23 -2.78
N ARG A 43 14.73 10.21 -3.27
CA ARG A 43 15.43 11.42 -3.72
C ARG A 43 15.59 11.38 -5.22
N LEU A 44 15.19 12.45 -5.90
CA LEU A 44 15.39 12.65 -7.33
C LEU A 44 16.36 13.80 -7.54
N SER A 45 17.38 13.58 -8.37
CA SER A 45 18.35 14.60 -8.75
C SER A 45 18.47 14.67 -10.27
N ALA A 46 18.29 15.86 -10.85
CA ALA A 46 18.53 16.07 -12.28
C ALA A 46 20.01 15.89 -12.61
N THR A 47 20.31 15.20 -13.72
CA THR A 47 21.69 14.92 -14.16
C THR A 47 21.92 15.42 -15.58
N ARG A 48 23.18 15.70 -15.94
CA ARG A 48 23.55 16.10 -17.30
C ARG A 48 23.48 14.93 -18.30
N SER A 49 23.77 13.71 -17.82
CA SER A 49 23.67 12.51 -18.65
C SER A 49 22.23 12.08 -18.79
N HIS A 50 21.75 11.87 -20.02
CA HIS A 50 20.39 11.43 -20.33
C HIS A 50 20.06 10.07 -19.71
N GLY A 51 18.78 9.81 -19.44
CA GLY A 51 18.25 8.55 -18.98
C GLY A 51 18.09 8.46 -17.45
N VAL A 52 17.70 7.27 -17.00
CA VAL A 52 17.40 6.98 -15.59
C VAL A 52 18.52 6.15 -14.96
N ARG A 53 19.00 6.55 -13.80
CA ARG A 53 19.85 5.76 -12.93
C ARG A 53 19.20 5.63 -11.57
N LEU A 54 19.19 4.42 -11.02
CA LEU A 54 18.58 4.12 -9.73
C LEU A 54 19.60 3.45 -8.80
N LYS A 55 19.59 3.85 -7.55
CA LYS A 55 20.31 3.21 -6.45
C LYS A 55 19.33 2.92 -5.32
N THR A 56 19.47 1.76 -4.68
CA THR A 56 18.68 1.36 -3.52
C THR A 56 19.58 0.77 -2.43
N ASN A 57 19.11 0.80 -1.17
CA ASN A 57 19.78 0.16 -0.04
C ASN A 57 19.55 -1.37 0.01
N LEU A 58 18.72 -1.93 -0.87
CA LEU A 58 18.43 -3.37 -0.95
C LEU A 58 19.02 -3.95 -2.24
N GLY A 59 20.19 -4.58 -2.15
CA GLY A 59 20.95 -5.07 -3.30
C GLY A 59 20.25 -6.12 -4.16
N PHE A 60 19.18 -6.76 -3.66
CA PHE A 60 18.40 -7.74 -4.41
C PHE A 60 17.28 -7.11 -5.26
N LEU A 61 16.99 -5.81 -5.09
CA LEU A 61 16.00 -5.13 -5.92
C LEU A 61 16.63 -4.72 -7.27
N PRO A 62 15.89 -4.88 -8.38
CA PRO A 62 16.35 -4.42 -9.68
C PRO A 62 16.52 -2.90 -9.69
N THR A 63 17.49 -2.41 -10.46
CA THR A 63 17.78 -0.99 -10.65
C THR A 63 17.53 -0.52 -12.08
N ASP A 64 17.08 -1.41 -12.94
CA ASP A 64 16.73 -1.19 -14.35
C ASP A 64 15.22 -0.88 -14.54
N GLN A 65 14.72 -1.01 -15.77
CA GLN A 65 13.32 -0.74 -16.12
C GLN A 65 12.32 -1.76 -15.56
N SER A 66 12.76 -2.86 -14.95
CA SER A 66 11.87 -3.75 -14.20
C SER A 66 11.46 -3.16 -12.84
N ASN A 67 12.17 -2.16 -12.34
CA ASN A 67 11.80 -1.40 -11.16
C ASN A 67 10.72 -0.35 -11.50
N HIS A 68 9.62 -0.35 -10.76
CA HIS A 68 8.49 0.58 -10.99
C HIS A 68 8.91 2.05 -10.92
N ALA A 69 9.83 2.42 -10.04
CA ALA A 69 10.35 3.79 -9.92
C ALA A 69 11.15 4.20 -11.16
N SER A 70 12.01 3.31 -11.69
CA SER A 70 12.75 3.55 -12.93
C SER A 70 11.80 3.68 -14.12
N ARG A 71 10.81 2.80 -14.22
CA ARG A 71 9.80 2.82 -15.28
C ARG A 71 8.95 4.09 -15.25
N ALA A 72 8.60 4.58 -14.06
CA ALA A 72 7.87 5.83 -13.88
C ALA A 72 8.66 7.04 -14.38
N ALA A 73 9.94 7.12 -14.07
CA ALA A 73 10.80 8.20 -14.54
C ALA A 73 11.02 8.14 -16.05
N GLN A 74 11.30 6.96 -16.60
CA GLN A 74 11.52 6.78 -18.03
C GLN A 74 10.29 7.16 -18.85
N MET A 75 9.10 6.74 -18.41
CA MET A 75 7.84 7.11 -19.05
C MET A 75 7.71 8.62 -19.23
N LEU A 76 8.01 9.42 -18.20
CA LEU A 76 7.90 10.88 -18.29
C LEU A 76 9.05 11.49 -19.10
N ILE A 77 10.25 10.92 -19.07
CA ILE A 77 11.36 11.34 -19.92
C ILE A 77 10.97 11.20 -21.41
N ASP A 78 10.42 10.05 -21.77
CA ASP A 78 10.04 9.74 -23.16
C ASP A 78 8.85 10.60 -23.61
N GLU A 79 7.82 10.73 -22.78
CA GLU A 79 6.59 11.45 -23.10
C GLU A 79 6.84 12.97 -23.28
N PHE A 80 7.68 13.57 -22.43
CA PHE A 80 7.95 15.01 -22.45
C PHE A 80 9.25 15.39 -23.15
N GLY A 81 9.97 14.43 -23.73
CA GLY A 81 11.22 14.69 -24.44
C GLY A 81 12.29 15.33 -23.53
N ILE A 82 12.36 14.94 -22.26
CA ILE A 82 13.29 15.52 -21.28
C ILE A 82 14.72 15.17 -21.68
N LYS A 83 15.54 16.20 -21.94
CA LYS A 83 16.94 16.01 -22.39
C LYS A 83 17.90 15.69 -21.25
N GLU A 84 17.58 16.11 -20.04
CA GLU A 84 18.34 15.77 -18.84
C GLU A 84 18.00 14.35 -18.38
N GLY A 85 18.90 13.72 -17.63
CA GLY A 85 18.59 12.50 -16.94
C GLY A 85 18.16 12.72 -15.50
N VAL A 86 17.79 11.62 -14.84
CA VAL A 86 17.46 11.62 -13.42
C VAL A 86 18.22 10.52 -12.68
N PHE A 87 18.75 10.86 -11.51
CA PHE A 87 19.27 9.90 -10.55
C PHE A 87 18.26 9.74 -9.41
N ILE A 88 17.81 8.50 -9.20
CA ILE A 88 16.84 8.10 -8.18
C ILE A 88 17.59 7.38 -7.07
N GLU A 89 17.51 7.89 -5.86
CA GLU A 89 17.96 7.19 -4.65
C GLU A 89 16.74 6.73 -3.86
N LEU A 90 16.58 5.40 -3.77
CA LEU A 90 15.51 4.75 -2.99
C LEU A 90 16.08 4.21 -1.68
N GLN A 91 15.61 4.73 -0.56
CA GLN A 91 15.87 4.17 0.76
C GLN A 91 14.61 3.43 1.22
N LYS A 92 14.60 2.11 1.05
CA LYS A 92 13.49 1.23 1.37
C LYS A 92 13.40 0.96 2.87
N HIS A 93 12.20 1.15 3.41
CA HIS A 93 11.80 0.82 4.78
C HIS A 93 10.49 0.01 4.77
N ILE A 94 9.65 0.21 3.75
CA ILE A 94 8.44 -0.61 3.55
C ILE A 94 8.90 -2.02 3.17
N PRO A 95 8.44 -3.07 3.87
CA PRO A 95 8.76 -4.46 3.50
C PRO A 95 8.41 -4.75 2.04
N VAL A 96 9.31 -5.46 1.35
CA VAL A 96 9.12 -5.83 -0.04
C VAL A 96 8.16 -7.02 -0.15
N ALA A 97 7.27 -7.02 -1.16
CA ALA A 97 6.28 -8.07 -1.41
C ALA A 97 5.45 -8.38 -0.15
N ALA A 98 4.89 -7.36 0.46
CA ALA A 98 4.27 -7.41 1.78
C ALA A 98 2.78 -7.02 1.81
N GLY A 99 2.12 -6.79 0.67
CA GLY A 99 0.73 -6.30 0.62
C GLY A 99 0.56 -4.81 0.96
N LEU A 100 1.68 -4.06 1.10
CA LEU A 100 1.73 -2.66 1.56
C LEU A 100 1.99 -1.64 0.42
N ALA A 101 1.94 -2.08 -0.83
CA ALA A 101 2.14 -1.29 -2.06
C ALA A 101 3.47 -0.51 -2.14
N GLY A 102 4.57 -0.99 -1.51
CA GLY A 102 5.84 -0.24 -1.47
C GLY A 102 6.39 0.14 -2.84
N GLY A 103 6.41 -0.78 -3.81
CA GLY A 103 6.87 -0.49 -5.18
C GLY A 103 5.98 0.48 -5.94
N SER A 104 4.66 0.39 -5.76
CA SER A 104 3.68 1.31 -6.35
C SER A 104 3.80 2.71 -5.73
N SER A 105 4.07 2.78 -4.43
CA SER A 105 4.30 4.03 -3.73
C SER A 105 5.60 4.72 -4.17
N ASP A 106 6.66 3.94 -4.42
CA ASP A 106 7.91 4.47 -4.99
C ASP A 106 7.65 5.08 -6.38
N ALA A 107 6.93 4.36 -7.26
CA ALA A 107 6.56 4.86 -8.57
C ALA A 107 5.72 6.14 -8.49
N ALA A 108 4.72 6.17 -7.61
CA ALA A 108 3.89 7.35 -7.37
C ALA A 108 4.73 8.56 -6.93
N ALA A 109 5.65 8.35 -5.99
CA ALA A 109 6.57 9.40 -5.54
C ALA A 109 7.47 9.89 -6.68
N VAL A 110 7.95 8.99 -7.55
CA VAL A 110 8.75 9.37 -8.73
C VAL A 110 7.91 10.15 -9.73
N LEU A 111 6.67 9.75 -10.06
CA LEU A 111 5.80 10.51 -10.96
C LEU A 111 5.57 11.95 -10.45
N VAL A 112 5.20 12.08 -9.17
CA VAL A 112 5.01 13.39 -8.53
C VAL A 112 6.31 14.19 -8.51
N GLY A 113 7.42 13.56 -8.17
CA GLY A 113 8.73 14.20 -8.08
C GLY A 113 9.26 14.65 -9.43
N MET A 114 9.12 13.86 -10.49
CA MET A 114 9.49 14.21 -11.85
C MET A 114 8.67 15.41 -12.35
N ASN A 115 7.34 15.39 -12.10
CA ASN A 115 6.47 16.50 -12.44
C ASN A 115 6.95 17.82 -11.80
N GLN A 116 7.32 17.78 -10.51
CA GLN A 116 7.83 18.96 -9.79
C GLN A 116 9.24 19.37 -10.26
N LEU A 117 10.16 18.39 -10.42
CA LEU A 117 11.57 18.62 -10.74
C LEU A 117 11.74 19.26 -12.12
N PHE A 118 10.94 18.80 -13.09
CA PHE A 118 10.99 19.24 -14.48
C PHE A 118 9.85 20.20 -14.85
N LYS A 119 8.98 20.57 -13.90
CA LYS A 119 7.87 21.52 -14.08
C LYS A 119 6.95 21.12 -15.24
N LEU A 120 6.51 19.85 -15.26
CA LEU A 120 5.75 19.31 -16.39
C LEU A 120 4.29 19.80 -16.43
N GLY A 121 3.79 20.44 -15.36
CA GLY A 121 2.45 21.02 -15.30
C GLY A 121 1.31 19.99 -15.21
N LEU A 122 1.62 18.73 -14.83
CA LEU A 122 0.62 17.70 -14.67
C LEU A 122 -0.17 17.90 -13.37
N ASP A 123 -1.48 17.85 -13.44
CA ASP A 123 -2.35 17.77 -12.28
C ASP A 123 -2.39 16.34 -11.70
N GLN A 124 -3.13 16.16 -10.62
CA GLN A 124 -3.20 14.87 -9.94
C GLN A 124 -3.86 13.79 -10.81
N GLU A 125 -4.88 14.15 -11.57
CA GLU A 125 -5.59 13.21 -12.45
C GLU A 125 -4.68 12.74 -13.59
N ALA A 126 -3.99 13.66 -14.24
CA ALA A 126 -3.02 13.34 -15.28
C ALA A 126 -1.88 12.41 -14.79
N LEU A 127 -1.46 12.57 -13.52
CA LEU A 127 -0.50 11.67 -12.89
C LEU A 127 -1.09 10.29 -12.61
N ARG A 128 -2.35 10.22 -12.13
CA ARG A 128 -3.06 8.94 -11.86
C ARG A 128 -3.24 8.12 -13.14
N LEU A 129 -3.67 8.74 -14.24
CA LEU A 129 -3.81 8.09 -15.55
C LEU A 129 -2.50 7.47 -16.06
N ARG A 130 -1.37 8.08 -15.74
CA ARG A 130 -0.04 7.51 -16.04
C ARG A 130 0.32 6.39 -15.07
N GLY A 131 -0.06 6.57 -13.80
CA GLY A 131 0.18 5.62 -12.74
C GLY A 131 -0.42 4.24 -12.99
N VAL A 132 -1.65 4.18 -13.52
CA VAL A 132 -2.32 2.91 -13.90
C VAL A 132 -1.46 2.06 -14.83
N LYS A 133 -0.74 2.68 -15.80
CA LYS A 133 0.13 1.98 -16.75
C LYS A 133 1.34 1.30 -16.08
N ILE A 134 1.67 1.70 -14.85
CA ILE A 134 2.77 1.13 -14.06
C ILE A 134 2.26 0.05 -13.13
N GLY A 135 1.11 0.28 -12.48
CA GLY A 135 0.50 -0.69 -11.57
C GLY A 135 -0.80 -0.17 -10.95
N ALA A 136 -1.72 -1.09 -10.64
CA ALA A 136 -3.06 -0.78 -10.15
C ALA A 136 -3.10 0.07 -8.86
N ASP A 137 -2.16 -0.14 -7.94
CA ASP A 137 -2.08 0.63 -6.68
C ASP A 137 -1.44 2.03 -6.86
N VAL A 138 -0.79 2.34 -8.01
CA VAL A 138 -0.06 3.62 -8.21
C VAL A 138 -0.99 4.82 -8.15
N PRO A 139 -2.19 4.82 -8.77
CA PRO A 139 -3.13 5.93 -8.68
C PRO A 139 -3.52 6.26 -7.23
N TYR A 140 -3.79 5.23 -6.42
CA TYR A 140 -4.08 5.42 -5.00
C TYR A 140 -2.86 6.00 -4.24
N CYS A 141 -1.66 5.51 -4.51
CA CYS A 141 -0.44 6.03 -3.88
C CYS A 141 -0.14 7.50 -4.26
N ILE A 142 -0.66 8.00 -5.39
CA ILE A 142 -0.64 9.42 -5.76
C ILE A 142 -1.69 10.20 -4.96
N MET A 143 -2.91 9.67 -4.84
CA MET A 143 -4.02 10.31 -4.13
C MET A 143 -3.78 10.35 -2.63
N ARG A 144 -3.45 9.20 -2.01
CA ARG A 144 -3.25 9.00 -0.57
C ARG A 144 -4.54 9.18 0.25
N GLY A 145 -4.42 9.10 1.58
CA GLY A 145 -5.54 9.27 2.51
C GLY A 145 -6.38 8.01 2.66
N THR A 146 -7.69 8.19 2.82
CA THR A 146 -8.70 7.12 2.86
C THR A 146 -9.47 7.13 1.54
N ALA A 147 -9.68 5.96 0.92
CA ALA A 147 -10.40 5.86 -0.34
C ALA A 147 -11.15 4.55 -0.49
N LEU A 148 -12.30 4.61 -1.15
CA LEU A 148 -12.89 3.47 -1.83
C LEU A 148 -12.14 3.26 -3.15
N ALA A 149 -11.69 2.05 -3.40
CA ALA A 149 -11.08 1.64 -4.65
C ALA A 149 -11.90 0.50 -5.27
N GLU A 150 -12.31 0.69 -6.51
CA GLU A 150 -13.16 -0.21 -7.28
C GLU A 150 -12.50 -0.59 -8.61
N GLY A 151 -13.16 -1.42 -9.44
CA GLY A 151 -12.57 -1.95 -10.66
C GLY A 151 -11.43 -2.91 -10.34
N ILE A 152 -10.26 -2.75 -10.96
CA ILE A 152 -9.05 -3.50 -10.60
C ILE A 152 -8.27 -2.84 -9.44
N GLY A 153 -8.87 -1.84 -8.77
CA GLY A 153 -8.28 -0.99 -7.74
C GLY A 153 -7.89 0.40 -8.24
N ASP A 154 -8.31 0.76 -9.45
CA ASP A 154 -7.94 1.99 -10.17
C ASP A 154 -9.04 3.06 -10.19
N VAL A 155 -10.29 2.69 -9.96
CA VAL A 155 -11.41 3.62 -9.80
C VAL A 155 -11.47 4.07 -8.34
N LEU A 156 -11.11 5.32 -8.08
CA LEU A 156 -10.89 5.83 -6.73
C LEU A 156 -11.91 6.90 -6.36
N THR A 157 -12.57 6.71 -5.23
CA THR A 157 -13.42 7.71 -4.58
C THR A 157 -12.80 8.09 -3.24
N GLU A 158 -12.50 9.38 -3.04
CA GLU A 158 -11.96 9.88 -1.77
C GLU A 158 -13.01 9.74 -0.66
N LEU A 159 -12.58 9.27 0.50
CA LEU A 159 -13.38 9.15 1.71
C LEU A 159 -12.86 10.12 2.78
N PRO A 160 -13.69 10.50 3.75
CA PRO A 160 -13.22 11.25 4.92
C PRO A 160 -12.07 10.53 5.63
N ALA A 161 -11.27 11.29 6.36
CA ALA A 161 -10.22 10.73 7.20
C ALA A 161 -10.82 9.81 8.25
N ILE A 162 -10.23 8.62 8.43
CA ILE A 162 -10.61 7.73 9.54
C ILE A 162 -10.20 8.37 10.88
N PRO A 163 -10.87 8.01 11.99
CA PRO A 163 -10.50 8.49 13.32
C PRO A 163 -9.04 8.17 13.66
N ASP A 164 -8.45 9.00 14.54
CA ASP A 164 -7.08 8.80 14.99
C ASP A 164 -6.96 7.46 15.75
N CYS A 165 -5.96 6.67 15.38
CA CYS A 165 -5.72 5.36 15.96
C CYS A 165 -4.25 4.97 15.82
N SER A 166 -3.82 3.98 16.59
CA SER A 166 -2.51 3.36 16.43
C SER A 166 -2.61 2.09 15.63
N ILE A 167 -1.64 1.86 14.74
CA ILE A 167 -1.62 0.69 13.86
C ILE A 167 -0.29 -0.04 14.06
N VAL A 168 -0.38 -1.32 14.42
CA VAL A 168 0.79 -2.22 14.43
C VAL A 168 0.75 -3.04 13.15
N ILE A 169 1.84 -3.02 12.38
CA ILE A 169 2.01 -3.84 11.18
C ILE A 169 3.10 -4.86 11.45
N ALA A 170 2.81 -6.14 11.24
CA ALA A 170 3.76 -7.23 11.35
C ALA A 170 3.85 -8.01 10.03
N LYS A 171 5.04 -8.09 9.45
CA LYS A 171 5.33 -8.90 8.26
C LYS A 171 6.14 -10.12 8.68
N PRO A 172 5.52 -11.32 8.73
CA PRO A 172 6.24 -12.56 9.04
C PRO A 172 7.27 -12.89 7.95
N ASP A 173 8.26 -13.69 8.29
CA ASP A 173 9.27 -14.15 7.31
C ASP A 173 8.70 -15.27 6.44
N VAL A 174 7.71 -14.91 5.64
CA VAL A 174 7.13 -15.75 4.57
C VAL A 174 6.95 -14.89 3.31
N ARG A 175 6.91 -15.56 2.16
CA ARG A 175 6.67 -14.94 0.86
C ARG A 175 5.35 -15.43 0.30
N VAL A 176 4.45 -14.51 -0.02
CA VAL A 176 3.14 -14.79 -0.62
C VAL A 176 3.14 -14.24 -2.04
N SER A 177 2.77 -15.07 -2.99
CA SER A 177 2.57 -14.65 -4.37
C SER A 177 1.15 -14.15 -4.57
N THR A 178 0.98 -12.90 -4.94
CA THR A 178 -0.34 -12.33 -5.29
C THR A 178 -1.03 -13.16 -6.38
N LYS A 179 -0.28 -13.58 -7.39
CA LYS A 179 -0.81 -14.44 -8.45
C LYS A 179 -1.35 -15.75 -7.89
N TYR A 180 -0.60 -16.39 -6.98
CA TYR A 180 -1.05 -17.64 -6.33
C TYR A 180 -2.37 -17.42 -5.59
N VAL A 181 -2.48 -16.36 -4.79
CA VAL A 181 -3.68 -16.08 -4.00
C VAL A 181 -4.90 -15.90 -4.89
N TYR A 182 -4.83 -15.05 -5.91
CA TYR A 182 -5.94 -14.82 -6.84
C TYR A 182 -6.29 -16.05 -7.69
N THR A 183 -5.31 -16.88 -8.04
CA THR A 183 -5.56 -18.11 -8.83
C THR A 183 -6.25 -19.19 -8.00
N HIS A 184 -6.00 -19.23 -6.68
CA HIS A 184 -6.59 -20.23 -5.78
C HIS A 184 -7.83 -19.73 -5.05
N LEU A 185 -8.19 -18.46 -5.22
CA LEU A 185 -9.41 -17.90 -4.66
C LEU A 185 -10.62 -18.59 -5.30
N LYS A 186 -11.49 -19.11 -4.46
CA LYS A 186 -12.80 -19.62 -4.85
C LYS A 186 -13.86 -18.63 -4.38
N LEU A 187 -14.65 -18.16 -5.31
CA LEU A 187 -15.80 -17.32 -5.04
C LEU A 187 -17.06 -18.17 -5.28
N ASP A 188 -17.76 -18.48 -4.22
CA ASP A 188 -18.99 -19.27 -4.24
C ASP A 188 -20.00 -18.69 -3.24
N GLU A 189 -21.15 -19.32 -3.11
CA GLU A 189 -22.24 -18.89 -2.22
C GLU A 189 -21.87 -18.88 -0.71
N ASN A 190 -20.78 -19.55 -0.33
CA ASN A 190 -20.29 -19.59 1.05
C ASN A 190 -19.16 -18.58 1.30
N THR A 191 -18.79 -17.80 0.29
CA THR A 191 -17.74 -16.80 0.43
C THR A 191 -18.19 -15.70 1.41
N LEU A 192 -17.41 -15.47 2.46
CA LEU A 192 -17.68 -14.39 3.42
C LEU A 192 -17.17 -13.07 2.85
N HIS A 193 -18.10 -12.27 2.31
CA HIS A 193 -17.80 -10.94 1.80
C HIS A 193 -17.83 -9.90 2.93
N PRO A 194 -16.81 -9.02 3.06
CA PRO A 194 -16.86 -7.91 3.99
C PRO A 194 -17.92 -6.89 3.57
N ASP A 195 -18.62 -6.31 4.54
CA ASP A 195 -19.59 -5.25 4.28
C ASP A 195 -18.87 -3.91 4.06
N ILE A 196 -18.46 -3.69 2.81
CA ILE A 196 -17.76 -2.46 2.41
C ILE A 196 -18.66 -1.23 2.53
N ASP A 197 -19.97 -1.34 2.31
CA ASP A 197 -20.89 -0.22 2.40
C ASP A 197 -21.07 0.23 3.87
N ALA A 198 -21.28 -0.71 4.79
CA ALA A 198 -21.31 -0.40 6.21
C ALA A 198 -19.97 0.18 6.71
N GLN A 199 -18.84 -0.31 6.18
CA GLN A 199 -17.53 0.24 6.52
C GLN A 199 -17.38 1.70 6.06
N ILE A 200 -17.85 2.04 4.86
CA ILE A 200 -17.83 3.41 4.32
C ILE A 200 -18.70 4.33 5.19
N GLU A 201 -19.90 3.89 5.57
CA GLU A 201 -20.79 4.68 6.45
C GLU A 201 -20.16 4.92 7.83
N ALA A 202 -19.50 3.91 8.42
CA ALA A 202 -18.77 4.08 9.66
C ALA A 202 -17.61 5.08 9.53
N VAL A 203 -16.87 5.04 8.40
CA VAL A 203 -15.82 6.03 8.10
C VAL A 203 -16.42 7.44 8.00
N ARG A 204 -17.53 7.61 7.30
CA ARG A 204 -18.24 8.91 7.16
C ARG A 204 -18.75 9.46 8.50
N ALA A 205 -19.20 8.56 9.37
CA ALA A 205 -19.66 8.90 10.71
C ALA A 205 -18.51 9.18 11.71
N GLY A 206 -17.26 8.91 11.33
CA GLY A 206 -16.11 8.98 12.24
C GLY A 206 -16.17 7.93 13.35
N ASP A 207 -16.83 6.78 13.10
CA ASP A 207 -16.94 5.67 14.05
C ASP A 207 -15.81 4.66 13.85
N LEU A 208 -14.78 4.75 14.68
CA LEU A 208 -13.62 3.83 14.64
C LEU A 208 -14.03 2.38 14.91
N LYS A 209 -14.94 2.17 15.88
CA LYS A 209 -15.37 0.82 16.28
C LYS A 209 -16.24 0.16 15.23
N GLY A 210 -17.20 0.91 14.67
CA GLY A 210 -18.03 0.46 13.56
C GLY A 210 -17.18 0.15 12.31
N MET A 211 -16.25 1.02 11.96
CA MET A 211 -15.29 0.76 10.86
C MET A 211 -14.48 -0.51 11.09
N CYS A 212 -13.97 -0.73 12.30
CA CYS A 212 -13.20 -1.92 12.66
C CYS A 212 -14.05 -3.20 12.64
N ALA A 213 -15.31 -3.14 13.03
CA ALA A 213 -16.22 -4.28 13.00
C ALA A 213 -16.51 -4.78 11.58
N CYS A 214 -16.42 -3.88 10.57
CA CYS A 214 -16.60 -4.22 9.16
C CYS A 214 -15.28 -4.60 8.44
N CYS A 215 -14.14 -4.64 9.15
CA CYS A 215 -12.87 -5.05 8.54
C CYS A 215 -12.92 -6.51 8.09
N GLY A 216 -12.55 -6.77 6.83
CA GLY A 216 -12.50 -8.11 6.27
C GLY A 216 -11.72 -8.15 4.96
N ASN A 217 -11.16 -9.32 4.65
CA ASN A 217 -10.36 -9.52 3.44
C ASN A 217 -10.61 -10.93 2.86
N VAL A 218 -11.32 -11.00 1.75
CA VAL A 218 -11.67 -12.28 1.09
C VAL A 218 -10.45 -13.12 0.75
N LEU A 219 -9.30 -12.49 0.48
CA LEU A 219 -8.06 -13.19 0.13
C LEU A 219 -7.46 -13.98 1.32
N GLU A 220 -7.88 -13.69 2.55
CA GLU A 220 -7.45 -14.44 3.74
C GLU A 220 -7.87 -15.90 3.68
N SER A 221 -8.99 -16.23 3.04
CA SER A 221 -9.47 -17.61 2.84
C SER A 221 -8.41 -18.51 2.20
N VAL A 222 -7.60 -17.97 1.29
CA VAL A 222 -6.50 -18.70 0.65
C VAL A 222 -5.23 -18.59 1.49
N THR A 223 -4.89 -17.38 1.92
CA THR A 223 -3.56 -17.13 2.48
C THR A 223 -3.42 -17.68 3.88
N GLU A 224 -4.46 -17.62 4.73
CA GLU A 224 -4.42 -18.19 6.08
C GLU A 224 -4.30 -19.72 6.08
N THR A 225 -4.95 -20.37 5.12
CA THR A 225 -4.83 -21.81 4.94
C THR A 225 -3.41 -22.23 4.57
N ALA A 226 -2.77 -21.46 3.66
CA ALA A 226 -1.41 -21.75 3.21
C ALA A 226 -0.32 -21.32 4.22
N TYR A 227 -0.60 -20.32 5.04
CA TYR A 227 0.36 -19.70 5.97
C TYR A 227 -0.24 -19.46 7.36
N PRO A 228 -0.34 -20.48 8.24
CA PRO A 228 -0.95 -20.37 9.58
C PRO A 228 -0.34 -19.29 10.49
N LYS A 229 0.89 -18.83 10.20
CA LYS A 229 1.51 -17.71 10.91
C LYS A 229 0.68 -16.41 10.80
N ILE A 230 -0.07 -16.22 9.71
CA ILE A 230 -0.94 -15.06 9.48
C ILE A 230 -2.09 -15.09 10.49
N THR A 231 -2.81 -16.22 10.58
CA THR A 231 -3.89 -16.42 11.55
C THR A 231 -3.40 -16.23 13.00
N ALA A 232 -2.23 -16.80 13.32
CA ALA A 232 -1.65 -16.66 14.66
C ALA A 232 -1.33 -15.19 15.01
N LEU A 233 -0.84 -14.40 14.06
CA LEU A 233 -0.58 -12.97 14.26
C LEU A 233 -1.87 -12.17 14.45
N LYS A 234 -2.90 -12.43 13.64
CA LYS A 234 -4.23 -11.81 13.76
C LYS A 234 -4.80 -12.06 15.16
N LYS A 235 -4.86 -13.33 15.56
CA LYS A 235 -5.34 -13.74 16.87
C LYS A 235 -4.58 -13.05 18.00
N LYS A 236 -3.25 -13.03 17.92
CA LYS A 236 -2.39 -12.38 18.91
C LYS A 236 -2.68 -10.89 19.06
N MET A 237 -2.88 -10.16 17.96
CA MET A 237 -3.20 -8.73 18.01
C MET A 237 -4.59 -8.49 18.64
N LEU A 238 -5.60 -9.30 18.29
CA LEU A 238 -6.95 -9.22 18.86
C LEU A 238 -6.94 -9.51 20.36
N GLU A 239 -6.29 -10.60 20.80
CA GLU A 239 -6.14 -10.94 22.22
C GLU A 239 -5.40 -9.87 23.02
N SER A 240 -4.57 -9.06 22.34
CA SER A 240 -3.84 -7.93 22.94
C SER A 240 -4.61 -6.60 22.88
N GLY A 241 -5.89 -6.62 22.48
CA GLY A 241 -6.81 -5.48 22.52
C GLY A 241 -6.85 -4.64 21.24
N ALA A 242 -6.46 -5.20 20.09
CA ALA A 242 -6.78 -4.57 18.81
C ALA A 242 -8.29 -4.62 18.57
N LEU A 243 -8.86 -3.51 18.06
CA LEU A 243 -10.26 -3.45 17.64
C LEU A 243 -10.52 -4.29 16.37
N ALA A 244 -9.53 -4.35 15.49
CA ALA A 244 -9.51 -5.22 14.32
C ALA A 244 -8.09 -5.71 14.05
N SER A 245 -7.96 -6.90 13.47
CA SER A 245 -6.69 -7.40 12.96
C SER A 245 -6.92 -8.18 11.67
N MET A 246 -6.17 -7.83 10.62
CA MET A 246 -6.40 -8.32 9.27
C MET A 246 -5.11 -8.34 8.45
N MET A 247 -5.08 -9.17 7.42
CA MET A 247 -4.03 -9.17 6.41
C MET A 247 -4.22 -8.03 5.41
N SER A 248 -3.15 -7.34 5.05
CA SER A 248 -3.18 -6.29 4.03
C SER A 248 -2.96 -6.84 2.62
N GLY A 249 -3.89 -6.56 1.71
CA GLY A 249 -3.84 -7.05 0.34
C GLY A 249 -3.79 -8.57 0.28
N SER A 250 -2.94 -9.13 -0.59
CA SER A 250 -2.67 -10.58 -0.64
C SER A 250 -1.69 -11.06 0.43
N GLY A 251 -1.27 -10.20 1.34
CA GLY A 251 -0.33 -10.51 2.41
C GLY A 251 1.16 -10.42 2.02
N PRO A 252 2.04 -10.95 2.89
CA PRO A 252 1.78 -11.61 4.16
C PRO A 252 1.64 -10.66 5.37
N SER A 253 1.69 -9.33 5.19
CA SER A 253 1.59 -8.41 6.33
C SER A 253 0.22 -8.49 6.99
N VAL A 254 0.24 -8.58 8.30
CA VAL A 254 -0.92 -8.44 9.18
C VAL A 254 -0.84 -7.10 9.89
N PHE A 255 -1.96 -6.42 10.03
CA PHE A 255 -2.04 -5.22 10.85
C PHE A 255 -3.11 -5.36 11.93
N GLY A 256 -2.91 -4.63 13.02
CA GLY A 256 -3.90 -4.46 14.09
C GLY A 256 -4.18 -2.99 14.33
N ILE A 257 -5.44 -2.62 14.50
CA ILE A 257 -5.89 -1.26 14.79
C ILE A 257 -6.21 -1.16 16.28
N PHE A 258 -5.64 -0.17 16.95
CA PHE A 258 -5.78 0.06 18.39
C PHE A 258 -6.26 1.47 18.66
N GLU A 259 -7.31 1.61 19.48
CA GLU A 259 -7.74 2.89 20.04
C GLU A 259 -6.73 3.36 21.12
N ASP A 260 -6.25 2.41 21.91
CA ASP A 260 -5.26 2.67 22.98
C ASP A 260 -3.83 2.50 22.45
N ARG A 261 -3.10 3.62 22.42
CA ARG A 261 -1.70 3.64 21.98
C ARG A 261 -0.78 2.81 22.88
N SER A 262 -1.06 2.71 24.17
CA SER A 262 -0.21 1.93 25.09
C SER A 262 -0.29 0.42 24.81
N LYS A 263 -1.48 -0.06 24.45
CA LYS A 263 -1.67 -1.45 24.01
C LYS A 263 -0.96 -1.71 22.69
N ALA A 264 -1.06 -0.78 21.72
CA ALA A 264 -0.34 -0.89 20.46
C ALA A 264 1.18 -0.93 20.67
N GLN A 265 1.71 -0.08 21.57
CA GLN A 265 3.14 -0.06 21.90
C GLN A 265 3.58 -1.39 22.53
N ALA A 266 2.82 -1.93 23.47
CA ALA A 266 3.14 -3.21 24.12
C ALA A 266 3.18 -4.37 23.11
N VAL A 267 2.22 -4.41 22.16
CA VAL A 267 2.19 -5.41 21.08
C VAL A 267 3.38 -5.26 20.15
N TYR A 268 3.70 -4.02 19.75
CA TYR A 268 4.86 -3.72 18.93
C TYR A 268 6.15 -4.23 19.57
N GLU A 269 6.38 -3.93 20.84
CA GLU A 269 7.58 -4.36 21.57
C GLU A 269 7.66 -5.88 21.70
N GLN A 270 6.54 -6.52 22.03
CA GLN A 270 6.45 -7.98 22.15
C GLN A 270 6.75 -8.70 20.82
N LEU A 271 6.21 -8.20 19.71
CA LEU A 271 6.43 -8.81 18.40
C LEU A 271 7.82 -8.52 17.85
N ARG A 272 8.35 -7.30 18.06
CA ARG A 272 9.71 -6.91 17.61
C ARG A 272 10.81 -7.69 18.32
N GLY A 273 10.59 -8.09 19.58
CA GLY A 273 11.56 -8.86 20.36
C GLY A 273 11.73 -10.32 19.92
N ARG A 274 10.95 -10.80 18.94
CA ARG A 274 11.05 -12.18 18.45
C ARG A 274 12.20 -12.35 17.47
N ALA A 275 12.95 -13.44 17.63
CA ALA A 275 14.12 -13.77 16.78
C ALA A 275 13.74 -14.54 15.49
N ASP A 276 12.51 -14.39 14.98
CA ASP A 276 11.94 -15.18 13.88
C ASP A 276 11.97 -14.46 12.51
N GLY A 277 12.77 -13.40 12.39
CA GLY A 277 12.91 -12.63 11.14
C GLY A 277 11.71 -11.74 10.79
N MET A 278 10.75 -11.60 11.71
CA MET A 278 9.56 -10.75 11.52
C MET A 278 9.92 -9.27 11.53
N GLN A 279 9.40 -8.52 10.57
CA GLN A 279 9.50 -7.06 10.57
C GLN A 279 8.23 -6.47 11.19
N VAL A 280 8.40 -5.60 12.20
CA VAL A 280 7.28 -5.03 12.94
C VAL A 280 7.39 -3.50 12.95
N PHE A 281 6.28 -2.82 12.76
CA PHE A 281 6.18 -1.36 12.71
C PHE A 281 5.00 -0.89 13.55
N LEU A 282 5.22 0.18 14.32
CA LEU A 282 4.15 0.96 14.96
C LEU A 282 3.97 2.23 14.15
N THR A 283 2.76 2.48 13.69
CA THR A 283 2.43 3.61 12.81
C THR A 283 1.04 4.17 13.13
N SER A 284 0.58 5.11 12.33
CA SER A 284 -0.76 5.68 12.41
C SER A 284 -1.27 6.04 11.01
N PRO A 285 -2.56 6.32 10.83
CA PRO A 285 -3.10 6.81 9.57
C PRO A 285 -2.37 8.07 9.10
N PHE A 286 -2.22 8.21 7.80
CA PHE A 286 -1.73 9.43 7.18
C PHE A 286 -2.89 10.13 6.46
N PHE A 287 -3.03 11.41 6.73
CA PHE A 287 -3.99 12.28 6.07
C PHE A 287 -3.25 13.33 5.26
N PRO A 288 -3.51 13.45 3.94
CA PRO A 288 -3.03 14.58 3.17
C PRO A 288 -3.58 15.87 3.80
N ARG A 289 -2.77 16.93 3.84
CA ARG A 289 -3.30 18.25 4.17
C ARG A 289 -4.26 18.65 3.07
N SER A 290 -5.46 19.11 3.43
CA SER A 290 -6.37 19.77 2.48
C SER A 290 -5.60 20.89 1.77
N ARG A 291 -5.58 20.83 0.45
CA ARG A 291 -4.96 21.87 -0.39
C ARG A 291 -5.86 23.06 -0.50
#